data_5f64af1781acfbeb3975dd9aeb7d9f08
#
_entry.id   5f64af1781acfbeb3975dd9aeb7d9f08
#
_cell.length_a   1.000
_cell.length_b   1.000
_cell.length_c   1.000
_cell.angle_alpha   90.00
_cell.angle_beta   90.00
_cell.angle_gamma   90.00
#
_symmetry.space_group_name_H-M   'P 1'
#
loop_
_entity.id
_entity.type
_entity.pdbx_description
1 polymer ?
#
loop_
_entity_poly.entity_id
_entity_poly.type
_entity_poly.pdbx_seq_one_letter_code
_entity_poly.pdbx_strand_id
1 'polypeptide(L)'
;MSVDRSDLADLAAFLVVSEERSFTRAAAKLDVSQSALSHMMRRLEAKMGVRLLTRTTRSVSPTEAGEKLVATIGPALDQINAGIGEITQMRERPAGNIRITASEHAARTLLWPALQRVLPQYPDIHVEVSINNGFVDIVEERFDAGIRLGEAIARDMIAVRIGPALCMACVGSPEYFDKYPIPQSPQDLAQHNCVNLRLPSSGGLYAWEFEKDGRVMNVRVEGQLTFGGSGMLVQAAEAGMGLIMTIDDVVREGIAAGRLIRVLEDWTPPFAGYHLYYPSRRQASPAFALLVEALRYRGD
;
A
#
# COMPACT_ATOMS: atom_id res chain seq x y z
N MET A 1 -20.48 -41.36 4.15
CA MET A 1 -20.98 -40.72 2.91
C MET A 1 -20.37 -39.35 2.87
N SER A 2 -19.53 -39.03 1.90
CA SER A 2 -18.95 -37.67 1.80
C SER A 2 -19.88 -36.79 0.96
N VAL A 3 -20.00 -35.52 1.38
CA VAL A 3 -20.78 -34.49 0.63
C VAL A 3 -19.90 -34.01 -0.51
N ASP A 4 -20.42 -34.08 -1.75
CA ASP A 4 -19.72 -33.54 -2.92
C ASP A 4 -20.33 -32.18 -3.36
N ARG A 5 -19.73 -31.57 -4.40
CA ARG A 5 -20.13 -30.25 -4.88
C ARG A 5 -21.58 -30.22 -5.40
N SER A 6 -22.06 -31.33 -5.98
CA SER A 6 -23.45 -31.43 -6.50
C SER A 6 -24.45 -31.56 -5.36
N ASP A 7 -24.06 -32.18 -4.25
CA ASP A 7 -24.91 -32.34 -3.08
C ASP A 7 -25.24 -31.00 -2.43
N LEU A 8 -24.27 -30.07 -2.34
CA LEU A 8 -24.51 -28.76 -1.74
C LEU A 8 -25.54 -27.96 -2.52
N ALA A 9 -25.53 -28.04 -3.85
CA ALA A 9 -26.54 -27.40 -4.69
C ALA A 9 -27.91 -28.02 -4.50
N ASP A 10 -27.99 -29.36 -4.43
CA ASP A 10 -29.27 -30.09 -4.23
C ASP A 10 -29.84 -29.84 -2.82
N LEU A 11 -28.99 -29.75 -1.79
CA LEU A 11 -29.38 -29.43 -0.41
C LEU A 11 -29.89 -27.98 -0.29
N ALA A 12 -29.23 -27.01 -0.93
CA ALA A 12 -29.71 -25.64 -0.98
C ALA A 12 -31.07 -25.55 -1.70
N ALA A 13 -31.22 -26.24 -2.82
CA ALA A 13 -32.49 -26.31 -3.55
C ALA A 13 -33.59 -26.96 -2.73
N PHE A 14 -33.27 -27.99 -1.95
CA PHE A 14 -34.23 -28.65 -1.05
C PHE A 14 -34.75 -27.69 0.03
N LEU A 15 -33.88 -26.87 0.64
CA LEU A 15 -34.30 -25.88 1.63
C LEU A 15 -35.30 -24.88 1.02
N VAL A 16 -35.00 -24.35 -0.18
CA VAL A 16 -35.88 -23.41 -0.87
C VAL A 16 -37.25 -24.07 -1.20
N VAL A 17 -37.27 -25.33 -1.64
CA VAL A 17 -38.53 -26.05 -1.90
C VAL A 17 -39.34 -26.25 -0.61
N SER A 18 -38.66 -26.57 0.50
CA SER A 18 -39.28 -26.77 1.81
C SER A 18 -39.89 -25.48 2.36
N GLU A 19 -39.23 -24.36 2.18
CA GLU A 19 -39.67 -23.01 2.57
C GLU A 19 -40.88 -22.55 1.72
N GLU A 20 -40.73 -22.59 0.39
CA GLU A 20 -41.74 -22.12 -0.56
C GLU A 20 -42.98 -23.04 -0.63
N ARG A 21 -42.87 -24.27 -0.21
CA ARG A 21 -43.92 -25.31 -0.30
C ARG A 21 -44.54 -25.40 -1.69
N SER A 22 -43.77 -25.02 -2.73
CA SER A 22 -44.21 -24.99 -4.13
C SER A 22 -43.00 -25.12 -5.06
N PHE A 23 -43.02 -26.13 -5.93
CA PHE A 23 -41.96 -26.30 -6.94
C PHE A 23 -41.91 -25.15 -7.94
N THR A 24 -43.04 -24.54 -8.27
CA THR A 24 -43.08 -23.42 -9.22
C THR A 24 -42.44 -22.16 -8.64
N ARG A 25 -42.76 -21.81 -7.37
CA ARG A 25 -42.18 -20.67 -6.70
C ARG A 25 -40.68 -20.90 -6.40
N ALA A 26 -40.36 -22.09 -5.92
CA ALA A 26 -38.97 -22.44 -5.66
C ALA A 26 -38.10 -22.41 -6.93
N ALA A 27 -38.63 -22.91 -8.06
CA ALA A 27 -37.93 -22.85 -9.36
C ALA A 27 -37.70 -21.42 -9.83
N ALA A 28 -38.71 -20.55 -9.69
CA ALA A 28 -38.55 -19.10 -9.99
C ALA A 28 -37.53 -18.42 -9.08
N LYS A 29 -37.50 -18.72 -7.76
CA LYS A 29 -36.56 -18.16 -6.81
C LYS A 29 -35.09 -18.60 -7.06
N LEU A 30 -34.93 -19.82 -7.60
CA LEU A 30 -33.61 -20.41 -7.93
C LEU A 30 -33.17 -20.16 -9.38
N ASP A 31 -33.97 -19.51 -10.19
CA ASP A 31 -33.75 -19.28 -11.62
C ASP A 31 -33.46 -20.59 -12.40
N VAL A 32 -34.24 -21.62 -12.12
CA VAL A 32 -34.15 -22.91 -12.80
C VAL A 32 -35.54 -23.37 -13.29
N SER A 33 -35.55 -24.33 -14.23
CA SER A 33 -36.82 -24.93 -14.64
C SER A 33 -37.40 -25.85 -13.56
N GLN A 34 -38.71 -25.93 -13.46
CA GLN A 34 -39.41 -26.84 -12.52
C GLN A 34 -38.99 -28.31 -12.73
N SER A 35 -38.71 -28.71 -13.98
CA SER A 35 -38.23 -30.05 -14.32
C SER A 35 -36.83 -30.31 -13.78
N ALA A 36 -35.90 -29.33 -13.90
CA ALA A 36 -34.56 -29.41 -13.33
C ALA A 36 -34.60 -29.52 -11.80
N LEU A 37 -35.41 -28.68 -11.15
CA LEU A 37 -35.59 -28.72 -9.69
C LEU A 37 -36.16 -30.06 -9.23
N SER A 38 -37.13 -30.61 -9.96
CA SER A 38 -37.66 -31.93 -9.65
C SER A 38 -36.64 -33.05 -9.83
N HIS A 39 -35.71 -32.89 -10.77
CA HIS A 39 -34.61 -33.84 -10.98
C HIS A 39 -33.59 -33.75 -9.83
N MET A 40 -33.23 -32.54 -9.37
CA MET A 40 -32.36 -32.33 -8.22
C MET A 40 -32.94 -33.01 -6.96
N MET A 41 -34.22 -32.83 -6.68
CA MET A 41 -34.87 -33.44 -5.52
C MET A 41 -34.86 -34.97 -5.61
N ARG A 42 -35.18 -35.56 -6.78
CA ARG A 42 -35.12 -37.02 -6.97
C ARG A 42 -33.71 -37.58 -6.77
N ARG A 43 -32.69 -36.87 -7.26
CA ARG A 43 -31.27 -37.25 -7.10
C ARG A 43 -30.87 -37.24 -5.62
N LEU A 44 -31.25 -36.19 -4.88
CA LEU A 44 -30.99 -36.07 -3.45
C LEU A 44 -31.66 -37.19 -2.65
N GLU A 45 -32.98 -37.45 -2.88
CA GLU A 45 -33.72 -38.52 -2.22
C GLU A 45 -33.15 -39.91 -2.54
N ALA A 46 -32.75 -40.15 -3.79
CA ALA A 46 -32.14 -41.41 -4.21
C ALA A 46 -30.79 -41.65 -3.52
N LYS A 47 -29.97 -40.59 -3.38
CA LYS A 47 -28.69 -40.68 -2.69
C LYS A 47 -28.81 -40.90 -1.19
N MET A 48 -29.85 -40.32 -0.57
CA MET A 48 -30.13 -40.51 0.87
C MET A 48 -30.93 -41.78 1.18
N GLY A 49 -31.51 -42.41 0.17
CA GLY A 49 -32.33 -43.63 0.34
C GLY A 49 -33.68 -43.41 1.03
N VAL A 50 -34.06 -42.12 1.22
CA VAL A 50 -35.32 -41.75 1.90
C VAL A 50 -36.04 -40.64 1.15
N ARG A 51 -37.33 -40.56 1.24
CA ARG A 51 -38.11 -39.43 0.73
C ARG A 51 -38.00 -38.26 1.70
N LEU A 52 -37.68 -37.11 1.17
CA LEU A 52 -37.56 -35.86 1.92
C LEU A 52 -38.78 -34.95 1.75
N LEU A 53 -39.53 -35.13 0.67
CA LEU A 53 -40.70 -34.33 0.34
C LEU A 53 -41.93 -35.24 0.11
N THR A 54 -43.06 -34.86 0.69
CA THR A 54 -44.37 -35.36 0.37
C THR A 54 -45.00 -34.45 -0.68
N ARG A 55 -45.50 -35.05 -1.78
CA ARG A 55 -46.08 -34.29 -2.90
C ARG A 55 -47.55 -34.69 -3.06
N THR A 56 -48.42 -33.70 -3.11
CA THR A 56 -49.81 -33.85 -3.53
C THR A 56 -50.01 -33.04 -4.82
N THR A 57 -51.15 -33.14 -5.44
CA THR A 57 -51.49 -32.34 -6.63
C THR A 57 -51.57 -30.84 -6.34
N ARG A 58 -51.64 -30.44 -5.07
CA ARG A 58 -51.83 -29.04 -4.66
C ARG A 58 -50.77 -28.48 -3.73
N SER A 59 -49.91 -29.30 -3.12
CA SER A 59 -48.94 -28.87 -2.12
C SER A 59 -47.74 -29.78 -2.05
N VAL A 60 -46.64 -29.21 -1.57
CA VAL A 60 -45.39 -29.90 -1.22
C VAL A 60 -45.03 -29.56 0.21
N SER A 61 -44.67 -30.56 1.00
CA SER A 61 -44.21 -30.38 2.37
C SER A 61 -43.08 -31.36 2.70
N PRO A 62 -42.15 -31.00 3.60
CA PRO A 62 -41.15 -31.93 4.08
C PRO A 62 -41.78 -33.15 4.76
N THR A 63 -41.12 -34.29 4.63
CA THR A 63 -41.38 -35.48 5.48
C THR A 63 -40.67 -35.29 6.83
N GLU A 64 -40.87 -36.19 7.80
CA GLU A 64 -40.11 -36.19 9.06
C GLU A 64 -38.58 -36.19 8.82
N ALA A 65 -38.12 -37.01 7.84
CA ALA A 65 -36.72 -37.00 7.43
C ALA A 65 -36.32 -35.65 6.81
N GLY A 66 -37.21 -35.04 6.01
CA GLY A 66 -37.02 -33.72 5.45
C GLY A 66 -36.93 -32.62 6.52
N GLU A 67 -37.80 -32.63 7.52
CA GLU A 67 -37.77 -31.68 8.64
C GLU A 67 -36.46 -31.77 9.45
N LYS A 68 -35.99 -32.98 9.74
CA LYS A 68 -34.69 -33.21 10.39
C LYS A 68 -33.57 -32.65 9.54
N LEU A 69 -33.61 -32.80 8.23
CA LEU A 69 -32.61 -32.28 7.30
C LEU A 69 -32.64 -30.76 7.24
N VAL A 70 -33.81 -30.12 7.18
CA VAL A 70 -33.99 -28.67 7.25
C VAL A 70 -33.39 -28.11 8.55
N ALA A 71 -33.70 -28.70 9.68
CA ALA A 71 -33.20 -28.27 10.99
C ALA A 71 -31.67 -28.36 11.13
N THR A 72 -31.03 -29.28 10.38
CA THR A 72 -29.58 -29.46 10.41
C THR A 72 -28.85 -28.58 9.41
N ILE A 73 -29.35 -28.48 8.18
CA ILE A 73 -28.64 -27.79 7.08
C ILE A 73 -28.94 -26.30 7.05
N GLY A 74 -30.16 -25.88 7.42
CA GLY A 74 -30.55 -24.48 7.44
C GLY A 74 -29.54 -23.61 8.19
N PRO A 75 -29.30 -23.86 9.49
CA PRO A 75 -28.33 -23.11 10.27
C PRO A 75 -26.90 -23.15 9.71
N ALA A 76 -26.48 -24.28 9.11
CA ALA A 76 -25.16 -24.42 8.52
C ALA A 76 -24.99 -23.52 7.27
N LEU A 77 -26.00 -23.46 6.40
CA LEU A 77 -25.98 -22.57 5.23
C LEU A 77 -26.11 -21.10 5.63
N ASP A 78 -26.88 -20.79 6.67
CA ASP A 78 -26.96 -19.44 7.22
C ASP A 78 -25.59 -18.97 7.77
N GLN A 79 -24.85 -19.84 8.45
CA GLN A 79 -23.48 -19.55 8.90
C GLN A 79 -22.52 -19.32 7.72
N ILE A 80 -22.62 -20.12 6.66
CA ILE A 80 -21.82 -19.91 5.45
C ILE A 80 -22.15 -18.54 4.81
N ASN A 81 -23.44 -18.24 4.67
CA ASN A 81 -23.89 -16.96 4.10
C ASN A 81 -23.48 -15.77 4.96
N ALA A 82 -23.57 -15.89 6.29
CA ALA A 82 -23.07 -14.87 7.22
C ALA A 82 -21.57 -14.63 7.06
N GLY A 83 -20.76 -15.69 6.98
CA GLY A 83 -19.32 -15.58 6.74
C GLY A 83 -18.99 -14.95 5.38
N ILE A 84 -19.73 -15.28 4.33
CA ILE A 84 -19.60 -14.62 3.02
C ILE A 84 -20.00 -13.14 3.13
N GLY A 85 -21.07 -12.84 3.86
CA GLY A 85 -21.53 -11.48 4.13
C GLY A 85 -20.50 -10.64 4.87
N GLU A 86 -19.84 -11.19 5.90
CA GLU A 86 -18.77 -10.54 6.64
C GLU A 86 -17.59 -10.19 5.72
N ILE A 87 -17.18 -11.12 4.86
CA ILE A 87 -16.11 -10.88 3.88
C ILE A 87 -16.52 -9.78 2.87
N THR A 88 -17.78 -9.76 2.47
CA THR A 88 -18.31 -8.74 1.56
C THR A 88 -18.37 -7.36 2.23
N GLN A 89 -18.77 -7.29 3.51
CA GLN A 89 -18.74 -6.06 4.31
C GLN A 89 -17.32 -5.55 4.55
N MET A 90 -16.32 -6.42 4.71
CA MET A 90 -14.90 -6.05 4.74
C MET A 90 -14.47 -5.33 3.45
N ARG A 91 -15.12 -5.59 2.32
CA ARG A 91 -14.91 -4.92 1.05
C ARG A 91 -15.54 -3.52 1.01
N GLU A 92 -16.66 -3.32 1.70
CA GLU A 92 -17.38 -2.04 1.77
C GLU A 92 -16.85 -1.12 2.87
N ARG A 93 -16.22 -1.67 3.92
CA ARG A 93 -15.55 -0.91 4.98
C ARG A 93 -14.08 -1.31 5.04
N PRO A 94 -13.19 -0.51 4.41
CA PRO A 94 -11.77 -0.77 4.47
C PRO A 94 -11.27 -0.89 5.91
N ALA A 95 -10.71 -2.04 6.26
CA ALA A 95 -10.17 -2.35 7.59
C ALA A 95 -8.88 -3.17 7.46
N GLY A 96 -8.05 -3.18 8.51
CA GLY A 96 -6.88 -4.03 8.62
C GLY A 96 -5.59 -3.27 8.91
N ASN A 97 -4.50 -4.04 9.01
CA ASN A 97 -3.17 -3.53 9.32
C ASN A 97 -2.37 -3.33 8.04
N ILE A 98 -1.68 -2.20 7.94
CA ILE A 98 -0.77 -1.86 6.83
C ILE A 98 0.58 -1.49 7.41
N ARG A 99 1.66 -2.17 6.99
CA ARG A 99 3.03 -1.88 7.40
C ARG A 99 3.80 -1.26 6.24
N ILE A 100 4.31 -0.05 6.43
CA ILE A 100 5.02 0.71 5.40
C ILE A 100 6.41 1.09 5.90
N THR A 101 7.43 0.93 5.05
CA THR A 101 8.74 1.53 5.27
C THR A 101 8.91 2.77 4.39
N ALA A 102 9.41 3.85 4.96
CA ALA A 102 9.63 5.11 4.23
C ALA A 102 10.91 5.80 4.69
N SER A 103 11.52 6.63 3.81
CA SER A 103 12.49 7.61 4.28
C SER A 103 11.81 8.66 5.15
N GLU A 104 12.56 9.27 6.07
CA GLU A 104 12.01 10.30 6.96
C GLU A 104 11.36 11.45 6.18
N HIS A 105 12.02 11.91 5.11
CA HIS A 105 11.50 12.97 4.25
C HIS A 105 10.18 12.57 3.59
N ALA A 106 10.11 11.42 2.93
CA ALA A 106 8.88 10.94 2.28
C ALA A 106 7.73 10.70 3.28
N ALA A 107 8.08 10.17 4.47
CA ALA A 107 7.09 9.95 5.51
C ALA A 107 6.46 11.27 5.98
N ARG A 108 7.27 12.30 6.17
CA ARG A 108 6.82 13.61 6.64
C ARG A 108 6.06 14.40 5.57
N THR A 109 6.55 14.41 4.34
CA THR A 109 6.03 15.30 3.28
C THR A 109 4.89 14.70 2.47
N LEU A 110 4.83 13.38 2.34
CA LEU A 110 3.84 12.70 1.50
C LEU A 110 2.93 11.74 2.28
N LEU A 111 3.52 10.82 3.06
CA LEU A 111 2.74 9.81 3.74
C LEU A 111 1.87 10.40 4.86
N TRP A 112 2.46 11.23 5.72
CA TRP A 112 1.76 11.81 6.86
C TRP A 112 0.53 12.65 6.45
N PRO A 113 0.61 13.59 5.48
CA PRO A 113 -0.55 14.32 5.01
C PRO A 113 -1.64 13.42 4.43
N ALA A 114 -1.28 12.32 3.76
CA ALA A 114 -2.25 11.36 3.25
C ALA A 114 -2.95 10.60 4.39
N LEU A 115 -2.20 10.14 5.40
CA LEU A 115 -2.74 9.47 6.57
C LEU A 115 -3.69 10.37 7.39
N GLN A 116 -3.36 11.65 7.56
CA GLN A 116 -4.22 12.63 8.22
C GLN A 116 -5.59 12.78 7.55
N ARG A 117 -5.66 12.63 6.22
CA ARG A 117 -6.93 12.71 5.47
C ARG A 117 -7.73 11.41 5.53
N VAL A 118 -7.04 10.27 5.53
CA VAL A 118 -7.68 8.95 5.38
C VAL A 118 -8.11 8.38 6.73
N LEU A 119 -7.22 8.31 7.71
CA LEU A 119 -7.47 7.56 8.94
C LEU A 119 -8.69 8.04 9.75
N PRO A 120 -9.02 9.34 9.83
CA PRO A 120 -10.24 9.77 10.54
C PRO A 120 -11.54 9.23 9.93
N GLN A 121 -11.53 8.88 8.64
CA GLN A 121 -12.71 8.36 7.93
C GLN A 121 -12.82 6.83 8.03
N TYR A 122 -11.73 6.13 8.39
CA TYR A 122 -11.62 4.67 8.41
C TYR A 122 -10.95 4.20 9.72
N PRO A 123 -11.67 4.22 10.85
CA PRO A 123 -11.12 3.94 12.18
C PRO A 123 -10.59 2.50 12.33
N ASP A 124 -11.02 1.58 11.47
CA ASP A 124 -10.60 0.18 11.49
C ASP A 124 -9.32 -0.07 10.67
N ILE A 125 -8.72 0.97 10.08
CA ILE A 125 -7.41 0.89 9.42
C ILE A 125 -6.31 1.26 10.42
N HIS A 126 -5.34 0.37 10.58
CA HIS A 126 -4.15 0.58 11.40
C HIS A 126 -2.92 0.63 10.50
N VAL A 127 -2.10 1.67 10.64
CA VAL A 127 -0.90 1.85 9.83
C VAL A 127 0.33 1.90 10.74
N GLU A 128 1.26 0.97 10.51
CA GLU A 128 2.60 0.98 11.09
C GLU A 128 3.57 1.59 10.09
N VAL A 129 4.27 2.66 10.48
CA VAL A 129 5.27 3.31 9.64
C VAL A 129 6.66 3.12 10.23
N SER A 130 7.51 2.40 9.51
CA SER A 130 8.92 2.24 9.86
C SER A 130 9.75 3.29 9.11
N ILE A 131 10.36 4.20 9.85
CA ILE A 131 11.27 5.20 9.27
C ILE A 131 12.65 4.58 9.09
N ASN A 132 13.05 4.39 7.86
CA ASN A 132 14.37 3.87 7.50
C ASN A 132 14.86 4.54 6.21
N ASN A 133 16.01 5.21 6.25
CA ASN A 133 16.61 5.86 5.08
C ASN A 133 17.43 4.88 4.21
N GLY A 134 17.61 3.63 4.65
CA GLY A 134 18.29 2.58 3.89
C GLY A 134 17.35 1.80 2.97
N PHE A 135 17.96 0.98 2.12
CA PHE A 135 17.22 -0.04 1.37
C PHE A 135 16.83 -1.19 2.29
N VAL A 136 15.59 -1.60 2.19
CA VAL A 136 15.00 -2.68 2.98
C VAL A 136 14.34 -3.64 1.98
N ASP A 137 14.59 -4.94 2.12
CA ASP A 137 13.78 -5.94 1.44
C ASP A 137 12.40 -5.99 2.11
N ILE A 138 11.41 -5.38 1.44
CA ILE A 138 10.06 -5.27 1.99
C ILE A 138 9.35 -6.63 2.12
N VAL A 139 9.78 -7.64 1.35
CA VAL A 139 9.20 -8.99 1.40
C VAL A 139 9.78 -9.75 2.59
N GLU A 140 11.10 -9.72 2.77
CA GLU A 140 11.79 -10.37 3.89
C GLU A 140 11.34 -9.79 5.23
N GLU A 141 11.26 -8.45 5.33
CA GLU A 141 10.85 -7.75 6.55
C GLU A 141 9.33 -7.63 6.71
N ARG A 142 8.55 -8.22 5.81
CA ARG A 142 7.07 -8.29 5.86
C ARG A 142 6.40 -6.91 5.87
N PHE A 143 6.94 -5.96 5.13
CA PHE A 143 6.24 -4.72 4.83
C PHE A 143 5.27 -4.91 3.66
N ASP A 144 4.18 -4.18 3.71
CA ASP A 144 3.16 -4.17 2.67
C ASP A 144 3.58 -3.30 1.49
N ALA A 145 4.31 -2.23 1.77
CA ALA A 145 4.88 -1.34 0.78
C ALA A 145 6.12 -0.60 1.31
N GLY A 146 6.89 -0.06 0.38
CA GLY A 146 7.96 0.89 0.68
C GLY A 146 7.77 2.20 -0.09
N ILE A 147 8.31 3.29 0.44
CA ILE A 147 8.35 4.59 -0.23
C ILE A 147 9.81 5.00 -0.41
N ARG A 148 10.25 5.10 -1.67
CA ARG A 148 11.63 5.47 -2.04
C ARG A 148 11.64 6.33 -3.30
N LEU A 149 12.78 6.93 -3.60
CA LEU A 149 13.03 7.57 -4.90
C LEU A 149 12.95 6.52 -6.01
N GLY A 150 12.40 6.89 -7.17
CA GLY A 150 12.00 5.95 -8.22
C GLY A 150 13.12 5.13 -8.87
N GLU A 151 14.37 5.61 -8.78
CA GLU A 151 15.54 4.97 -9.39
C GLU A 151 15.97 3.65 -8.71
N ALA A 152 15.42 3.39 -7.52
CA ALA A 152 15.86 2.30 -6.65
C ALA A 152 14.90 1.12 -6.56
N ILE A 153 13.89 1.03 -7.45
CA ILE A 153 12.80 0.03 -7.34
C ILE A 153 13.13 -1.20 -8.19
N ALA A 154 13.03 -2.40 -7.60
CA ALA A 154 13.25 -3.67 -8.27
C ALA A 154 12.18 -3.94 -9.35
N ARG A 155 12.57 -4.70 -10.41
CA ARG A 155 11.72 -4.93 -11.60
C ARG A 155 10.47 -5.75 -11.36
N ASP A 156 10.39 -6.49 -10.27
CA ASP A 156 9.25 -7.34 -9.88
C ASP A 156 8.25 -6.63 -8.97
N MET A 157 8.45 -5.34 -8.73
CA MET A 157 7.58 -4.50 -7.93
C MET A 157 6.67 -3.64 -8.79
N ILE A 158 5.47 -3.37 -8.28
CA ILE A 158 4.62 -2.30 -8.81
C ILE A 158 5.06 -1.00 -8.18
N ALA A 159 5.36 0.00 -9.01
CA ALA A 159 5.73 1.35 -8.57
C ALA A 159 4.63 2.35 -8.94
N VAL A 160 4.17 3.11 -7.97
CA VAL A 160 3.16 4.16 -8.13
C VAL A 160 3.81 5.49 -7.74
N ARG A 161 3.85 6.45 -8.67
CA ARG A 161 4.33 7.79 -8.37
C ARG A 161 3.42 8.48 -7.36
N ILE A 162 4.00 9.03 -6.29
CA ILE A 162 3.25 9.63 -5.17
C ILE A 162 3.62 11.08 -4.88
N GLY A 163 4.58 11.64 -5.61
CA GLY A 163 5.02 13.03 -5.44
C GLY A 163 5.50 13.67 -6.74
N PRO A 164 5.74 14.99 -6.73
CA PRO A 164 6.31 15.71 -7.85
C PRO A 164 7.78 15.30 -8.08
N ALA A 165 8.37 15.82 -9.15
CA ALA A 165 9.81 15.81 -9.32
C ALA A 165 10.48 16.62 -8.18
N LEU A 166 11.67 16.18 -7.78
CA LEU A 166 12.45 16.79 -6.71
C LEU A 166 13.78 17.31 -7.28
N CYS A 167 14.38 18.28 -6.61
CA CYS A 167 15.74 18.73 -6.88
C CYS A 167 16.62 18.52 -5.66
N MET A 168 17.91 18.32 -5.87
CA MET A 168 18.89 18.47 -4.80
C MET A 168 19.24 19.95 -4.63
N ALA A 169 19.69 20.32 -3.45
CA ALA A 169 20.22 21.64 -3.15
C ALA A 169 21.54 21.53 -2.41
N CYS A 170 22.57 22.15 -2.98
CA CYS A 170 23.83 22.41 -2.27
C CYS A 170 23.69 23.76 -1.58
N VAL A 171 23.87 23.81 -0.25
CA VAL A 171 23.68 25.03 0.54
C VAL A 171 24.76 25.21 1.59
N GLY A 172 25.03 26.46 1.96
CA GLY A 172 25.83 26.86 3.13
C GLY A 172 25.25 28.12 3.73
N SER A 173 25.69 28.50 4.94
CA SER A 173 25.30 29.78 5.55
C SER A 173 26.01 30.96 4.96
N PRO A 174 25.45 32.20 5.03
CA PRO A 174 26.15 33.42 4.69
C PRO A 174 27.49 33.55 5.42
N GLU A 175 27.51 33.25 6.73
CA GLU A 175 28.76 33.33 7.54
C GLU A 175 29.85 32.38 7.03
N TYR A 176 29.50 31.24 6.46
CA TYR A 176 30.46 30.33 5.83
C TYR A 176 31.05 30.97 4.58
N PHE A 177 30.25 31.59 3.74
CA PHE A 177 30.69 32.25 2.50
C PHE A 177 31.40 33.59 2.72
N ASP A 178 31.30 34.20 3.88
CA ASP A 178 32.16 35.32 4.26
C ASP A 178 33.64 34.90 4.40
N LYS A 179 33.88 33.60 4.67
CA LYS A 179 35.23 33.05 4.88
C LYS A 179 35.74 32.26 3.67
N TYR A 180 34.84 31.72 2.85
CA TYR A 180 35.15 30.87 1.71
C TYR A 180 34.46 31.36 0.46
N PRO A 181 35.10 31.32 -0.73
CA PRO A 181 34.45 31.74 -1.97
C PRO A 181 33.23 30.84 -2.29
N ILE A 182 32.24 31.40 -3.01
CA ILE A 182 31.12 30.64 -3.49
C ILE A 182 31.56 29.68 -4.62
N PRO A 183 31.35 28.35 -4.51
CA PRO A 183 31.75 27.41 -5.54
C PRO A 183 30.96 27.65 -6.85
N GLN A 184 31.67 27.66 -7.98
CA GLN A 184 31.08 27.86 -9.30
C GLN A 184 30.90 26.54 -10.06
N SER A 185 31.58 25.48 -9.61
CA SER A 185 31.50 24.14 -10.18
C SER A 185 31.64 23.08 -9.08
N PRO A 186 31.17 21.84 -9.32
CA PRO A 186 31.31 20.73 -8.36
C PRO A 186 32.77 20.42 -7.99
N GLN A 187 33.73 20.75 -8.84
CA GLN A 187 35.17 20.57 -8.59
C GLN A 187 35.66 21.47 -7.45
N ASP A 188 35.08 22.66 -7.29
CA ASP A 188 35.48 23.63 -6.27
C ASP A 188 35.18 23.12 -4.85
N LEU A 189 34.26 22.13 -4.73
CA LEU A 189 33.94 21.49 -3.45
C LEU A 189 35.15 20.85 -2.77
N ALA A 190 36.21 20.52 -3.50
CA ALA A 190 37.48 20.05 -2.95
C ALA A 190 38.18 21.09 -2.04
N GLN A 191 37.79 22.37 -2.14
CA GLN A 191 38.32 23.47 -1.32
C GLN A 191 37.41 23.85 -0.15
N HIS A 192 36.28 23.13 -0.02
CA HIS A 192 35.26 23.42 0.99
C HIS A 192 35.20 22.33 2.07
N ASN A 193 34.82 22.73 3.28
CA ASN A 193 34.41 21.80 4.32
C ASN A 193 32.96 21.34 4.01
N CYS A 194 32.77 20.07 3.68
CA CYS A 194 31.49 19.52 3.33
C CYS A 194 31.00 18.54 4.41
N VAL A 195 29.77 18.68 4.84
CA VAL A 195 29.17 17.79 5.83
C VAL A 195 28.66 16.55 5.15
N ASN A 196 29.23 15.41 5.48
CA ASN A 196 28.93 14.14 4.85
C ASN A 196 27.66 13.47 5.41
N LEU A 197 26.96 12.71 4.57
CA LEU A 197 25.90 11.79 4.95
C LEU A 197 26.38 10.36 4.79
N ARG A 198 26.28 9.55 5.84
CA ARG A 198 26.53 8.12 5.79
C ARG A 198 25.24 7.39 5.44
N LEU A 199 25.26 6.62 4.37
CA LEU A 199 24.11 5.84 3.92
C LEU A 199 23.96 4.57 4.78
N PRO A 200 22.81 4.35 5.45
CA PRO A 200 22.62 3.17 6.29
C PRO A 200 22.69 1.86 5.49
N SER A 201 22.27 1.85 4.23
CA SER A 201 22.20 0.66 3.39
C SER A 201 23.57 0.13 2.95
N SER A 202 24.52 1.01 2.64
CA SER A 202 25.86 0.64 2.16
C SER A 202 26.96 0.82 3.19
N GLY A 203 26.68 1.57 4.28
CA GLY A 203 27.69 2.03 5.23
C GLY A 203 28.67 3.06 4.65
N GLY A 204 28.56 3.35 3.33
CA GLY A 204 29.40 4.32 2.62
C GLY A 204 28.94 5.76 2.82
N LEU A 205 29.79 6.71 2.42
CA LEU A 205 29.41 8.13 2.35
C LEU A 205 28.62 8.37 1.05
N TYR A 206 27.60 9.20 1.13
CA TYR A 206 26.85 9.65 -0.04
C TYR A 206 27.75 10.49 -0.94
N ALA A 207 27.97 10.02 -2.18
CA ALA A 207 28.63 10.84 -3.19
C ALA A 207 27.61 11.86 -3.72
N TRP A 208 27.97 13.13 -3.75
CA TRP A 208 27.08 14.17 -4.21
C TRP A 208 26.89 14.09 -5.73
N GLU A 209 25.67 13.97 -6.16
CA GLU A 209 25.29 13.77 -7.55
C GLU A 209 24.98 15.12 -8.19
N PHE A 210 25.65 15.41 -9.30
CA PHE A 210 25.45 16.61 -10.10
C PHE A 210 25.23 16.22 -11.56
N GLU A 211 24.45 17.00 -12.26
CA GLU A 211 24.26 16.86 -13.70
C GLU A 211 24.13 18.25 -14.34
N LYS A 212 24.83 18.46 -15.44
CA LYS A 212 24.70 19.67 -16.27
C LYS A 212 24.93 19.30 -17.72
N ASP A 213 24.04 19.77 -18.63
CA ASP A 213 24.11 19.51 -20.06
C ASP A 213 24.24 18.00 -20.41
N GLY A 214 23.54 17.12 -19.64
CA GLY A 214 23.57 15.68 -19.82
C GLY A 214 24.86 14.99 -19.33
N ARG A 215 25.75 15.74 -18.65
CA ARG A 215 26.95 15.17 -18.03
C ARG A 215 26.72 14.94 -16.55
N VAL A 216 26.62 13.67 -16.17
CA VAL A 216 26.48 13.25 -14.76
C VAL A 216 27.87 13.22 -14.09
N MET A 217 27.95 13.72 -12.87
CA MET A 217 29.16 13.76 -12.07
C MET A 217 28.86 13.40 -10.62
N ASN A 218 29.58 12.42 -10.08
CA ASN A 218 29.51 12.02 -8.69
C ASN A 218 30.76 12.51 -7.96
N VAL A 219 30.57 13.41 -7.00
CA VAL A 219 31.66 14.04 -6.25
C VAL A 219 31.72 13.47 -4.85
N ARG A 220 32.86 12.88 -4.48
CA ARG A 220 33.16 12.55 -3.09
C ARG A 220 33.73 13.79 -2.41
N VAL A 221 32.96 14.26 -1.44
CA VAL A 221 33.33 15.45 -0.69
C VAL A 221 34.03 15.08 0.63
N GLU A 222 34.86 15.98 1.15
CA GLU A 222 35.57 15.82 2.41
C GLU A 222 35.12 16.87 3.41
N GLY A 223 35.19 16.54 4.71
CA GLY A 223 34.91 17.50 5.76
C GLY A 223 34.93 16.87 7.15
N GLN A 224 34.79 17.71 8.15
CA GLN A 224 34.96 17.34 9.56
C GLN A 224 33.79 16.55 10.13
N LEU A 225 32.59 16.71 9.54
CA LEU A 225 31.34 16.11 10.07
C LEU A 225 30.77 15.05 9.13
N THR A 226 30.27 13.99 9.73
CA THR A 226 29.52 12.93 9.05
C THR A 226 28.34 12.54 9.92
N PHE A 227 27.13 12.59 9.37
CA PHE A 227 25.91 12.17 10.05
C PHE A 227 25.31 10.91 9.42
N GLY A 228 24.64 10.09 10.23
CA GLY A 228 23.88 8.92 9.77
C GLY A 228 22.43 9.23 9.33
N GLY A 229 22.01 10.50 9.40
CA GLY A 229 20.67 10.95 9.03
C GLY A 229 20.67 12.42 8.59
N SER A 230 19.69 12.81 7.79
CA SER A 230 19.61 14.14 7.17
C SER A 230 19.20 15.27 8.14
N GLY A 231 18.57 14.94 9.27
CA GLY A 231 18.04 15.96 10.19
C GLY A 231 19.09 16.92 10.77
N MET A 232 20.34 16.45 10.95
CA MET A 232 21.43 17.28 11.48
C MET A 232 22.18 18.09 10.40
N LEU A 233 22.01 17.75 9.12
CA LEU A 233 22.72 18.43 8.03
C LEU A 233 22.37 19.92 7.98
N VAL A 234 21.08 20.25 8.03
CA VAL A 234 20.60 21.64 7.95
C VAL A 234 21.14 22.47 9.12
N GLN A 235 21.07 21.91 10.34
CA GLN A 235 21.58 22.59 11.53
C GLN A 235 23.09 22.88 11.42
N ALA A 236 23.87 21.91 10.90
CA ALA A 236 25.29 22.10 10.68
C ALA A 236 25.57 23.18 9.63
N ALA A 237 24.82 23.23 8.54
CA ALA A 237 24.96 24.26 7.52
C ALA A 237 24.57 25.65 8.06
N GLU A 238 23.46 25.79 8.77
CA GLU A 238 23.03 27.05 9.39
C GLU A 238 24.06 27.57 10.45
N ALA A 239 24.73 26.63 11.13
CA ALA A 239 25.80 26.96 12.09
C ALA A 239 27.15 27.29 11.42
N GLY A 240 27.24 27.39 10.10
CA GLY A 240 28.45 27.72 9.37
C GLY A 240 29.51 26.62 9.35
N MET A 241 29.12 25.36 9.63
CA MET A 241 30.05 24.23 9.70
C MET A 241 30.47 23.68 8.34
N GLY A 242 29.92 24.21 7.25
CA GLY A 242 30.26 23.79 5.89
C GLY A 242 29.07 23.69 4.95
N LEU A 243 29.32 23.13 3.78
CA LEU A 243 28.28 22.88 2.76
C LEU A 243 27.59 21.54 3.01
N ILE A 244 26.30 21.49 2.66
CA ILE A 244 25.51 20.24 2.66
C ILE A 244 24.86 20.04 1.30
N MET A 245 24.53 18.78 0.99
CA MET A 245 23.66 18.39 -0.11
C MET A 245 22.40 17.73 0.47
N THR A 246 21.24 18.25 0.13
CA THR A 246 19.95 17.71 0.59
C THR A 246 18.85 17.98 -0.45
N ILE A 247 17.64 17.49 -0.21
CA ILE A 247 16.47 17.80 -1.05
C ILE A 247 16.09 19.28 -0.84
N ASP A 248 15.75 19.97 -1.91
CA ASP A 248 15.56 21.43 -1.95
C ASP A 248 14.45 21.95 -1.01
N ASP A 249 13.36 21.20 -0.86
CA ASP A 249 12.25 21.59 0.01
C ASP A 249 12.61 21.56 1.51
N VAL A 250 13.60 20.74 1.89
CA VAL A 250 14.11 20.69 3.28
C VAL A 250 14.78 22.00 3.70
N VAL A 251 15.40 22.69 2.75
CA VAL A 251 16.17 23.94 3.00
C VAL A 251 15.45 25.20 2.54
N ARG A 252 14.27 25.06 1.94
CA ARG A 252 13.49 26.17 1.36
C ARG A 252 13.21 27.28 2.37
N GLU A 253 12.80 26.92 3.58
CA GLU A 253 12.53 27.89 4.65
C GLU A 253 13.83 28.61 5.09
N GLY A 254 14.94 27.88 5.24
CA GLY A 254 16.24 28.46 5.58
C GLY A 254 16.75 29.43 4.51
N ILE A 255 16.53 29.09 3.23
CA ILE A 255 16.88 29.97 2.11
C ILE A 255 15.98 31.23 2.10
N ALA A 256 14.66 31.05 2.23
CA ALA A 256 13.71 32.18 2.26
C ALA A 256 13.98 33.13 3.44
N ALA A 257 14.43 32.61 4.57
CA ALA A 257 14.78 33.40 5.76
C ALA A 257 16.22 33.97 5.72
N GLY A 258 16.98 33.71 4.67
CA GLY A 258 18.36 34.19 4.51
C GLY A 258 19.40 33.49 5.41
N ARG A 259 19.04 32.38 6.06
CA ARG A 259 19.97 31.58 6.88
C ARG A 259 20.86 30.68 6.03
N LEU A 260 20.40 30.34 4.81
CA LEU A 260 21.15 29.52 3.87
C LEU A 260 21.18 30.17 2.50
N ILE A 261 22.29 29.97 1.77
CA ILE A 261 22.51 30.38 0.39
C ILE A 261 22.64 29.11 -0.45
N ARG A 262 21.80 28.98 -1.51
CA ARG A 262 21.91 27.90 -2.49
C ARG A 262 23.02 28.20 -3.49
N VAL A 263 23.84 27.20 -3.78
CA VAL A 263 24.91 27.24 -4.74
C VAL A 263 24.81 26.07 -5.71
N LEU A 264 25.49 26.14 -6.86
CA LEU A 264 25.50 25.09 -7.89
C LEU A 264 24.10 24.67 -8.36
N GLU A 265 23.16 25.60 -8.41
CA GLU A 265 21.75 25.31 -8.76
C GLU A 265 21.61 24.75 -10.18
N ASP A 266 22.40 25.24 -11.12
CA ASP A 266 22.44 24.79 -12.51
C ASP A 266 23.07 23.38 -12.69
N TRP A 267 23.56 22.77 -11.60
CA TRP A 267 24.12 21.43 -11.55
C TRP A 267 23.20 20.42 -10.88
N THR A 268 22.02 20.84 -10.41
CA THR A 268 21.06 19.99 -9.68
C THR A 268 19.69 20.00 -10.38
N PRO A 269 19.58 19.42 -11.60
CA PRO A 269 18.33 19.35 -12.33
C PRO A 269 17.28 18.53 -11.58
N PRO A 270 15.99 18.69 -11.94
CA PRO A 270 14.93 17.86 -11.38
C PRO A 270 15.12 16.37 -11.71
N PHE A 271 14.84 15.51 -10.73
CA PHE A 271 14.84 14.07 -10.88
C PHE A 271 13.49 13.45 -10.46
N ALA A 272 13.29 12.16 -10.77
CA ALA A 272 12.08 11.45 -10.40
C ALA A 272 11.87 11.47 -8.88
N GLY A 273 10.69 11.93 -8.45
CA GLY A 273 10.34 12.00 -7.04
C GLY A 273 10.03 10.63 -6.42
N TYR A 274 9.32 10.65 -5.32
CA TYR A 274 8.99 9.44 -4.57
C TYR A 274 7.95 8.56 -5.25
N HIS A 275 8.15 7.26 -5.08
CA HIS A 275 7.23 6.22 -5.50
C HIS A 275 6.90 5.32 -4.31
N LEU A 276 5.64 4.94 -4.21
CA LEU A 276 5.20 3.82 -3.42
C LEU A 276 5.44 2.55 -4.24
N TYR A 277 6.13 1.56 -3.68
CA TYR A 277 6.36 0.28 -4.34
C TYR A 277 5.93 -0.89 -3.47
N TYR A 278 5.40 -1.93 -4.11
CA TYR A 278 4.91 -3.14 -3.45
C TYR A 278 4.97 -4.34 -4.40
N PRO A 279 4.98 -5.60 -3.89
CA PRO A 279 5.08 -6.80 -4.71
C PRO A 279 3.91 -6.92 -5.69
N SER A 280 4.20 -7.24 -6.97
CA SER A 280 3.20 -7.36 -8.04
C SER A 280 2.20 -8.51 -7.82
N ARG A 281 2.58 -9.54 -7.06
CA ARG A 281 1.74 -10.72 -6.73
C ARG A 281 0.85 -10.51 -5.50
N ARG A 282 0.90 -9.33 -4.89
CA ARG A 282 0.06 -9.03 -3.72
C ARG A 282 -1.38 -8.81 -4.13
N GLN A 283 -2.30 -9.56 -3.53
CA GLN A 283 -3.72 -9.23 -3.58
C GLN A 283 -3.95 -8.02 -2.65
N ALA A 284 -4.26 -6.88 -3.24
CA ALA A 284 -4.49 -5.65 -2.47
C ALA A 284 -5.74 -5.79 -1.59
N SER A 285 -5.58 -5.63 -0.27
CA SER A 285 -6.74 -5.46 0.61
C SER A 285 -7.44 -4.12 0.31
N PRO A 286 -8.74 -3.97 0.59
CA PRO A 286 -9.45 -2.71 0.41
C PRO A 286 -8.78 -1.52 1.11
N ALA A 287 -8.27 -1.71 2.33
CA ALA A 287 -7.52 -0.71 3.08
C ALA A 287 -6.23 -0.30 2.37
N PHE A 288 -5.47 -1.27 1.84
CA PHE A 288 -4.24 -0.99 1.10
C PHE A 288 -4.53 -0.28 -0.23
N ALA A 289 -5.55 -0.71 -0.98
CA ALA A 289 -5.96 -0.06 -2.23
C ALA A 289 -6.38 1.40 -2.01
N LEU A 290 -7.12 1.67 -0.93
CA LEU A 290 -7.51 3.02 -0.52
C LEU A 290 -6.28 3.90 -0.25
N LEU A 291 -5.29 3.38 0.49
CA LEU A 291 -4.07 4.13 0.80
C LEU A 291 -3.22 4.40 -0.44
N VAL A 292 -3.08 3.42 -1.34
CA VAL A 292 -2.39 3.60 -2.63
C VAL A 292 -3.05 4.72 -3.44
N GLU A 293 -4.38 4.75 -3.49
CA GLU A 293 -5.11 5.78 -4.24
C GLU A 293 -5.02 7.16 -3.57
N ALA A 294 -5.02 7.21 -2.24
CA ALA A 294 -4.84 8.45 -1.48
C ALA A 294 -3.43 9.06 -1.63
N LEU A 295 -2.44 8.23 -1.90
CA LEU A 295 -1.04 8.65 -2.12
C LEU A 295 -0.75 8.97 -3.59
N ARG A 296 -1.56 8.51 -4.53
CA ARG A 296 -1.30 8.66 -5.96
C ARG A 296 -1.15 10.12 -6.35
N TYR A 297 0.00 10.47 -6.92
CA TYR A 297 0.23 11.79 -7.49
C TYR A 297 -0.55 11.94 -8.80
N ARG A 298 -1.36 12.99 -8.91
CA ARG A 298 -2.23 13.23 -10.08
C ARG A 298 -1.73 14.36 -10.98
N GLY A 299 -0.59 14.97 -10.60
CA GLY A 299 -0.13 16.20 -11.25
C GLY A 299 -0.98 17.41 -10.79
N ASP A 300 -0.37 18.56 -10.70
CA ASP A 300 -1.07 19.84 -10.59
C ASP A 300 -1.43 20.32 -11.99
#